data_f4cca39b1fbcc0a76ef5f978a2d5be33
#
_entry.id   f4cca39b1fbcc0a76ef5f978a2d5be33
#
_cell.length_a   1.000
_cell.length_b   1.000
_cell.length_c   1.000
_cell.angle_alpha   90.00
_cell.angle_beta   90.00
_cell.angle_gamma   90.00
#
_symmetry.space_group_name_H-M   'P 1'
#
loop_
_entity.id
_entity.type
_entity.pdbx_description
1 polymer ?
#
loop_
_entity_poly.entity_id
_entity_poly.type
_entity_poly.pdbx_seq_one_letter_code
_entity_poly.pdbx_strand_id
1 'polypeptide(L)'
;MADGIIIIDKPTGWTSMDVCGKLRGILKTKKVGHAGTLDPMATGVLPVFVGNATRAVSYAEGGDKEYVAGLRLGLTTNTQDTTGEVVAERPVSVTRAQLEDVLARFTGEIDQVPPMYSAIKINGQKLYQLARKGQEIERPPRRVTIHELELLEPEDGDWRLRIRCSKGTYVRALCHDIGQALGCGGCMSALRRTMAAGFTLAESRSIEDVQAQGEALLSPTDSLFRQYPAYHIAGERDHRRCLCGNPLAAEGLQPGLYRVYGPDGAFLCLSRWEAGVLTSEKNFFGA
;
A
#
# COMPACT_ATOMS: atom_id res chain seq x y z
N MET A 1 10.31 23.47 -6.48
CA MET A 1 9.42 22.92 -5.41
C MET A 1 9.55 21.41 -5.51
N ALA A 2 9.81 20.71 -4.39
CA ALA A 2 9.96 19.26 -4.38
C ALA A 2 8.74 18.58 -5.01
N ASP A 3 8.96 17.70 -5.96
CA ASP A 3 7.91 16.97 -6.68
C ASP A 3 8.42 15.57 -7.07
N GLY A 4 7.68 14.53 -6.73
CA GLY A 4 8.06 13.15 -7.05
C GLY A 4 7.61 12.14 -6.00
N ILE A 5 8.17 10.94 -6.12
CA ILE A 5 7.87 9.78 -5.26
C ILE A 5 9.14 9.39 -4.51
N ILE A 6 9.02 9.11 -3.24
CA ILE A 6 10.08 8.49 -2.44
C ILE A 6 9.53 7.28 -1.70
N ILE A 7 10.29 6.21 -1.69
CA ILE A 7 9.94 4.99 -0.99
C ILE A 7 10.68 5.01 0.35
N ILE A 8 9.92 5.02 1.45
CA ILE A 8 10.50 5.02 2.79
C ILE A 8 10.46 3.61 3.38
N ASP A 9 11.58 3.14 3.89
CA ASP A 9 11.58 2.02 4.84
C ASP A 9 11.06 2.55 6.18
N LYS A 10 9.74 2.42 6.38
CA LYS A 10 9.09 2.96 7.57
C LYS A 10 9.65 2.28 8.82
N PRO A 11 10.21 3.02 9.77
CA PRO A 11 10.66 2.44 11.03
C PRO A 11 9.49 2.00 11.90
N THR A 12 9.75 1.10 12.84
CA THR A 12 8.80 0.71 13.88
C THR A 12 8.45 1.88 14.79
N GLY A 13 7.27 1.86 15.40
CA GLY A 13 6.80 2.87 16.34
C GLY A 13 6.25 4.14 15.68
N TRP A 14 6.44 4.34 14.38
CA TRP A 14 5.92 5.49 13.65
C TRP A 14 4.61 5.17 12.93
N THR A 15 3.68 6.11 12.92
CA THR A 15 2.55 6.05 12.00
C THR A 15 3.02 6.46 10.58
N SER A 16 2.27 6.05 9.55
CA SER A 16 2.53 6.52 8.18
C SER A 16 2.40 8.06 8.05
N MET A 17 1.57 8.68 8.89
CA MET A 17 1.42 10.14 8.92
C MET A 17 2.58 10.85 9.61
N ASP A 18 3.25 10.23 10.59
CA ASP A 18 4.47 10.77 11.21
C ASP A 18 5.59 10.86 10.17
N VAL A 19 5.72 9.83 9.33
CA VAL A 19 6.65 9.85 8.19
C VAL A 19 6.35 11.03 7.26
N CYS A 20 5.08 11.21 6.85
CA CYS A 20 4.69 12.34 6.03
C CYS A 20 4.98 13.68 6.73
N GLY A 21 4.72 13.78 8.03
CA GLY A 21 5.00 14.97 8.84
C GLY A 21 6.49 15.32 8.85
N LYS A 22 7.35 14.32 9.06
CA LYS A 22 8.81 14.49 9.04
C LYS A 22 9.32 14.95 7.67
N LEU A 23 8.83 14.31 6.60
CA LEU A 23 9.21 14.64 5.22
C LEU A 23 8.75 16.04 4.81
N ARG A 24 7.60 16.54 5.29
CA ARG A 24 7.19 17.95 5.08
C ARG A 24 8.22 18.92 5.59
N GLY A 25 8.79 18.65 6.78
CA GLY A 25 9.84 19.49 7.37
C GLY A 25 11.15 19.42 6.59
N ILE A 26 11.60 18.21 6.22
CA ILE A 26 12.87 18.01 5.50
C ILE A 26 12.78 18.66 4.09
N LEU A 27 11.73 18.34 3.33
CA LEU A 27 11.55 18.80 1.94
C LEU A 27 10.90 20.17 1.82
N LYS A 28 10.62 20.86 2.93
CA LYS A 28 10.02 22.22 3.00
C LYS A 28 8.78 22.37 2.13
N THR A 29 7.92 21.34 2.09
CA THR A 29 6.68 21.32 1.31
C THR A 29 5.49 20.87 2.14
N LYS A 30 4.31 21.46 1.88
CA LYS A 30 3.06 21.08 2.56
C LYS A 30 2.38 19.88 1.91
N LYS A 31 2.59 19.68 0.61
CA LYS A 31 1.95 18.62 -0.17
C LYS A 31 2.76 17.33 -0.04
N VAL A 32 2.46 16.50 0.97
CA VAL A 32 3.02 15.16 1.17
C VAL A 32 1.90 14.22 1.60
N GLY A 33 1.79 13.08 0.93
CA GLY A 33 0.84 12.02 1.21
C GLY A 33 1.47 10.64 1.00
N HIS A 34 0.89 9.58 1.54
CA HIS A 34 1.38 8.22 1.36
C HIS A 34 0.32 7.32 0.71
N ALA A 35 0.75 6.23 0.08
CA ALA A 35 -0.15 5.19 -0.43
C ALA A 35 -0.08 3.93 0.44
N GLY A 36 -1.22 3.60 1.07
CA GLY A 36 -1.37 2.41 1.91
C GLY A 36 -0.77 2.55 3.30
N THR A 37 -1.62 2.78 4.28
CA THR A 37 -1.25 2.87 5.69
C THR A 37 -0.53 1.61 6.18
N LEU A 38 0.51 1.79 6.97
CA LEU A 38 1.13 0.77 7.82
C LEU A 38 0.82 1.10 9.28
N ASP A 39 0.51 0.07 10.06
CA ASP A 39 0.32 0.19 11.50
C ASP A 39 1.64 0.64 12.19
N PRO A 40 1.61 1.23 13.40
CA PRO A 40 2.82 1.70 14.07
C PRO A 40 3.89 0.62 14.26
N MET A 41 3.50 -0.61 14.60
CA MET A 41 4.41 -1.73 14.76
C MET A 41 5.03 -2.23 13.45
N ALA A 42 4.34 -2.00 12.33
CA ALA A 42 4.77 -2.48 11.02
C ALA A 42 5.94 -1.64 10.48
N THR A 43 6.79 -2.28 9.68
CA THR A 43 7.95 -1.67 9.02
C THR A 43 7.90 -1.87 7.50
N GLY A 44 8.84 -1.27 6.78
CA GLY A 44 9.07 -1.56 5.37
C GLY A 44 8.47 -0.53 4.41
N VAL A 45 8.27 -0.95 3.18
CA VAL A 45 7.96 -0.13 2.01
C VAL A 45 6.74 0.76 2.23
N LEU A 46 6.96 2.07 2.31
CA LEU A 46 5.91 3.09 2.36
C LEU A 46 6.12 4.07 1.20
N PRO A 47 5.35 3.96 0.09
CA PRO A 47 5.42 4.95 -0.98
C PRO A 47 4.86 6.29 -0.50
N VAL A 48 5.69 7.33 -0.57
CA VAL A 48 5.35 8.70 -0.20
C VAL A 48 5.44 9.59 -1.42
N PHE A 49 4.43 10.41 -1.61
CA PHE A 49 4.23 11.30 -2.75
C PHE A 49 4.39 12.74 -2.30
N VAL A 50 5.16 13.51 -3.05
CA VAL A 50 5.53 14.88 -2.73
C VAL A 50 5.08 15.82 -3.85
N GLY A 51 4.56 16.99 -3.53
CA GLY A 51 4.15 17.97 -4.51
C GLY A 51 2.95 17.52 -5.36
N ASN A 52 3.03 17.67 -6.67
CA ASN A 52 1.99 17.26 -7.61
C ASN A 52 1.86 15.72 -7.71
N ALA A 53 2.93 14.97 -7.38
CA ALA A 53 2.88 13.52 -7.32
C ALA A 53 1.80 13.01 -6.35
N THR A 54 1.37 13.80 -5.35
CA THR A 54 0.24 13.44 -4.46
C THR A 54 -1.06 13.12 -5.21
N ARG A 55 -1.20 13.60 -6.45
CA ARG A 55 -2.34 13.27 -7.32
C ARG A 55 -2.33 11.80 -7.78
N ALA A 56 -1.18 11.11 -7.67
CA ALA A 56 -1.01 9.71 -8.05
C ALA A 56 -1.29 8.72 -6.90
N VAL A 57 -1.52 9.17 -5.67
CA VAL A 57 -1.71 8.33 -4.47
C VAL A 57 -2.78 7.25 -4.71
N SER A 58 -3.93 7.60 -5.27
CA SER A 58 -5.03 6.65 -5.50
C SER A 58 -4.68 5.51 -6.45
N TYR A 59 -3.77 5.74 -7.40
CA TYR A 59 -3.27 4.69 -8.30
C TYR A 59 -2.37 3.70 -7.56
N ALA A 60 -1.48 4.20 -6.70
CA ALA A 60 -0.61 3.36 -5.89
C ALA A 60 -1.38 2.54 -4.82
N GLU A 61 -2.46 3.10 -4.26
CA GLU A 61 -3.31 2.37 -3.30
C GLU A 61 -3.98 1.14 -3.92
N GLY A 62 -4.26 1.19 -5.24
CA GLY A 62 -4.91 0.11 -5.97
C GLY A 62 -4.04 -1.13 -6.19
N GLY A 63 -2.72 -1.01 -6.12
CA GLY A 63 -1.78 -2.10 -6.41
C GLY A 63 -1.69 -3.16 -5.32
N ASP A 64 -1.14 -4.32 -5.69
CA ASP A 64 -0.83 -5.42 -4.78
C ASP A 64 0.21 -5.03 -3.75
N LYS A 65 0.25 -5.79 -2.65
CA LYS A 65 1.23 -5.67 -1.56
C LYS A 65 1.83 -7.03 -1.26
N GLU A 66 3.08 -7.01 -0.81
CA GLU A 66 3.73 -8.19 -0.25
C GLU A 66 4.25 -7.88 1.15
N TYR A 67 4.12 -8.87 2.02
CA TYR A 67 4.50 -8.78 3.42
C TYR A 67 5.25 -10.02 3.87
N VAL A 68 6.13 -9.83 4.86
CA VAL A 68 6.56 -10.89 5.76
C VAL A 68 5.95 -10.60 7.13
N ALA A 69 5.14 -11.54 7.63
CA ALA A 69 4.41 -11.40 8.89
C ALA A 69 4.82 -12.48 9.88
N GLY A 70 4.89 -12.12 11.17
CA GLY A 70 4.95 -13.06 12.27
C GLY A 70 3.53 -13.49 12.65
N LEU A 71 3.32 -14.80 12.76
CA LEU A 71 2.08 -15.40 13.27
C LEU A 71 2.38 -16.06 14.62
N ARG A 72 1.85 -15.46 15.69
CA ARG A 72 1.86 -16.04 17.03
C ARG A 72 0.58 -16.83 17.24
N LEU A 73 0.73 -18.13 17.41
CA LEU A 73 -0.38 -19.02 17.77
C LEU A 73 -0.55 -19.07 19.29
N GLY A 74 -1.75 -19.45 19.72
CA GLY A 74 -2.10 -19.57 21.13
C GLY A 74 -2.50 -18.27 21.82
N LEU A 75 -2.36 -17.12 21.16
CA LEU A 75 -2.68 -15.81 21.70
C LEU A 75 -3.74 -15.11 20.85
N THR A 76 -4.81 -14.64 21.48
CA THR A 76 -5.83 -13.80 20.83
C THR A 76 -5.90 -12.45 21.52
N THR A 77 -5.86 -11.35 20.76
CA THR A 77 -5.93 -9.99 21.28
C THR A 77 -7.08 -9.20 20.63
N ASN A 78 -7.50 -8.12 21.26
CA ASN A 78 -8.57 -7.26 20.75
C ASN A 78 -8.17 -6.46 19.49
N THR A 79 -6.86 -6.28 19.22
CA THR A 79 -6.33 -5.62 18.03
C THR A 79 -5.96 -6.61 16.91
N GLN A 80 -5.97 -7.93 17.19
CA GLN A 80 -5.50 -8.99 16.33
C GLN A 80 -3.97 -8.93 16.05
N ASP A 81 -3.23 -8.20 16.87
CA ASP A 81 -1.77 -8.15 16.93
C ASP A 81 -1.28 -8.14 18.38
N THR A 82 0.02 -8.33 18.59
CA THR A 82 0.60 -8.42 19.94
C THR A 82 0.64 -7.10 20.72
N THR A 83 0.19 -5.99 20.14
CA THR A 83 0.13 -4.68 20.84
C THR A 83 -1.18 -4.47 21.59
N GLY A 84 -2.18 -5.30 21.36
CA GLY A 84 -3.48 -5.23 22.00
C GLY A 84 -3.56 -5.94 23.34
N GLU A 85 -4.70 -5.77 23.99
CA GLU A 85 -5.03 -6.48 25.24
C GLU A 85 -5.32 -7.96 24.93
N VAL A 86 -4.81 -8.84 25.78
CA VAL A 86 -5.03 -10.29 25.66
C VAL A 86 -6.49 -10.62 25.97
N VAL A 87 -7.15 -11.27 25.03
CA VAL A 87 -8.54 -11.75 25.15
C VAL A 87 -8.57 -13.23 25.56
N ALA A 88 -7.65 -14.04 25.01
CA ALA A 88 -7.53 -15.45 25.34
C ALA A 88 -6.12 -15.96 25.07
N GLU A 89 -5.70 -16.93 25.92
CA GLU A 89 -4.51 -17.74 25.71
C GLU A 89 -4.90 -19.23 25.69
N ARG A 90 -4.29 -20.00 24.79
CA ARG A 90 -4.55 -21.43 24.63
C ARG A 90 -3.26 -22.20 24.35
N PRO A 91 -3.15 -23.44 24.82
CA PRO A 91 -2.01 -24.29 24.47
C PRO A 91 -1.91 -24.49 22.95
N VAL A 92 -0.68 -24.55 22.46
CA VAL A 92 -0.38 -24.76 21.03
C VAL A 92 0.26 -26.14 20.87
N SER A 93 -0.39 -27.00 20.08
CA SER A 93 0.13 -28.31 19.67
C SER A 93 0.12 -28.48 18.16
N VAL A 94 0.20 -27.35 17.43
CA VAL A 94 0.09 -27.30 15.96
C VAL A 94 1.43 -27.71 15.33
N THR A 95 1.39 -28.72 14.45
CA THR A 95 2.53 -29.09 13.64
C THR A 95 2.65 -28.24 12.39
N ARG A 96 3.84 -28.21 11.76
CA ARG A 96 4.07 -27.52 10.49
C ARG A 96 3.08 -27.97 9.40
N ALA A 97 2.87 -29.30 9.27
CA ALA A 97 1.93 -29.85 8.28
C ALA A 97 0.49 -29.38 8.49
N GLN A 98 0.01 -29.35 9.74
CA GLN A 98 -1.32 -28.83 10.05
C GLN A 98 -1.46 -27.34 9.70
N LEU A 99 -0.42 -26.55 9.94
CA LEU A 99 -0.42 -25.14 9.55
C LEU A 99 -0.45 -25.00 8.02
N GLU A 100 0.38 -25.74 7.28
CA GLU A 100 0.41 -25.73 5.81
C GLU A 100 -0.95 -26.10 5.20
N ASP A 101 -1.64 -27.11 5.74
CA ASP A 101 -2.99 -27.51 5.33
C ASP A 101 -4.02 -26.39 5.54
N VAL A 102 -3.90 -25.65 6.64
CA VAL A 102 -4.78 -24.52 6.92
C VAL A 102 -4.45 -23.34 5.99
N LEU A 103 -3.17 -23.01 5.75
CA LEU A 103 -2.76 -21.92 4.87
C LEU A 103 -3.29 -22.12 3.44
N ALA A 104 -3.35 -23.35 2.93
CA ALA A 104 -3.91 -23.64 1.61
C ALA A 104 -5.36 -23.15 1.46
N ARG A 105 -6.15 -23.16 2.56
CA ARG A 105 -7.54 -22.70 2.58
C ARG A 105 -7.70 -21.18 2.56
N PHE A 106 -6.65 -20.44 2.89
CA PHE A 106 -6.60 -18.97 2.89
C PHE A 106 -5.94 -18.40 1.63
N THR A 107 -5.53 -19.23 0.68
CA THR A 107 -4.99 -18.82 -0.62
C THR A 107 -6.12 -18.69 -1.63
N GLY A 108 -6.06 -17.68 -2.50
CA GLY A 108 -7.11 -17.34 -3.46
C GLY A 108 -8.06 -16.25 -2.96
N GLU A 109 -9.30 -16.27 -3.43
CA GLU A 109 -10.33 -15.32 -2.98
C GLU A 109 -10.92 -15.75 -1.63
N ILE A 110 -10.87 -14.84 -0.67
CA ILE A 110 -11.44 -15.04 0.66
C ILE A 110 -12.33 -13.87 1.07
N ASP A 111 -13.29 -14.13 1.93
CA ASP A 111 -14.09 -13.10 2.59
C ASP A 111 -13.49 -12.80 3.95
N GLN A 112 -13.02 -11.58 4.17
CA GLN A 112 -12.36 -11.14 5.38
C GLN A 112 -13.19 -10.08 6.10
N VAL A 113 -13.48 -10.26 7.39
CA VAL A 113 -14.09 -9.24 8.23
C VAL A 113 -13.00 -8.25 8.67
N PRO A 114 -13.10 -6.95 8.31
CA PRO A 114 -12.09 -5.97 8.70
C PRO A 114 -11.99 -5.83 10.21
N PRO A 115 -10.79 -5.62 10.79
CA PRO A 115 -10.64 -5.42 12.22
C PRO A 115 -11.28 -4.09 12.68
N MET A 116 -11.74 -4.03 13.93
CA MET A 116 -12.25 -2.78 14.53
C MET A 116 -11.19 -1.68 14.54
N TYR A 117 -9.92 -2.04 14.76
CA TYR A 117 -8.80 -1.10 14.68
C TYR A 117 -8.36 -0.85 13.23
N SER A 118 -9.27 -0.27 12.42
CA SER A 118 -9.00 0.09 11.02
C SER A 118 -9.47 1.51 10.67
N ALA A 119 -8.97 2.06 9.57
CA ALA A 119 -9.34 3.37 9.06
C ALA A 119 -10.66 3.39 8.25
N ILE A 120 -11.32 2.24 8.12
CA ILE A 120 -12.61 2.12 7.44
C ILE A 120 -13.63 3.03 8.14
N LYS A 121 -14.45 3.68 7.34
CA LYS A 121 -15.59 4.49 7.83
C LYS A 121 -16.89 3.71 7.66
N ILE A 122 -17.66 3.64 8.73
CA ILE A 122 -19.06 3.20 8.70
C ILE A 122 -19.89 4.33 9.30
N ASN A 123 -20.95 4.73 8.63
CA ASN A 123 -21.79 5.89 9.03
C ASN A 123 -20.99 7.17 9.32
N GLY A 124 -19.93 7.43 8.51
CA GLY A 124 -19.08 8.62 8.63
C GLY A 124 -18.00 8.55 9.72
N GLN A 125 -18.02 7.55 10.61
CA GLN A 125 -17.05 7.39 11.69
C GLN A 125 -16.03 6.31 11.38
N LYS A 126 -14.75 6.54 11.73
CA LYS A 126 -13.69 5.54 11.55
C LYS A 126 -13.79 4.46 12.62
N LEU A 127 -13.65 3.19 12.22
CA LEU A 127 -13.78 2.04 13.09
C LEU A 127 -12.84 2.12 14.31
N TYR A 128 -11.57 2.52 14.12
CA TYR A 128 -10.63 2.63 15.24
C TYR A 128 -11.05 3.67 16.29
N GLN A 129 -11.84 4.69 15.92
CA GLN A 129 -12.34 5.68 16.87
C GLN A 129 -13.47 5.11 17.75
N LEU A 130 -14.27 4.21 17.19
CA LEU A 130 -15.29 3.46 17.92
C LEU A 130 -14.62 2.43 18.85
N ALA A 131 -13.64 1.68 18.33
CA ALA A 131 -12.88 0.70 19.09
C ALA A 131 -12.23 1.30 20.35
N ARG A 132 -11.60 2.49 20.23
CA ARG A 132 -11.02 3.22 21.37
C ARG A 132 -12.04 3.66 22.44
N LYS A 133 -13.31 3.69 22.08
CA LYS A 133 -14.43 3.98 23.01
C LYS A 133 -15.08 2.69 23.57
N GLY A 134 -14.47 1.53 23.29
CA GLY A 134 -15.04 0.23 23.68
C GLY A 134 -16.29 -0.16 22.90
N GLN A 135 -16.57 0.51 21.79
CA GLN A 135 -17.74 0.22 20.95
C GLN A 135 -17.36 -0.73 19.83
N GLU A 136 -18.04 -1.85 19.75
CA GLU A 136 -17.95 -2.78 18.64
C GLU A 136 -19.21 -2.68 17.78
N ILE A 137 -19.02 -2.69 16.45
CA ILE A 137 -20.12 -2.67 15.48
C ILE A 137 -19.94 -3.81 14.49
N GLU A 138 -21.06 -4.27 13.95
CA GLU A 138 -21.06 -5.27 12.88
C GLU A 138 -20.36 -4.71 11.63
N ARG A 139 -19.50 -5.53 11.02
CA ARG A 139 -18.73 -5.18 9.83
C ARG A 139 -19.00 -6.21 8.76
N PRO A 140 -19.49 -5.80 7.59
CA PRO A 140 -19.66 -6.73 6.50
C PRO A 140 -18.31 -7.29 6.04
N PRO A 141 -18.22 -8.58 5.72
CA PRO A 141 -17.03 -9.15 5.13
C PRO A 141 -16.71 -8.47 3.79
N ARG A 142 -15.43 -8.45 3.43
CA ARG A 142 -14.95 -7.88 2.17
C ARG A 142 -14.16 -8.93 1.42
N ARG A 143 -14.43 -9.07 0.12
CA ARG A 143 -13.69 -9.94 -0.74
C ARG A 143 -12.29 -9.37 -0.96
N VAL A 144 -11.27 -10.20 -0.66
CA VAL A 144 -9.85 -9.93 -0.92
C VAL A 144 -9.21 -11.16 -1.56
N THR A 145 -8.09 -10.98 -2.24
CA THR A 145 -7.36 -12.09 -2.87
C THR A 145 -6.00 -12.24 -2.23
N ILE A 146 -5.70 -13.41 -1.75
CA ILE A 146 -4.35 -13.82 -1.33
C ILE A 146 -3.72 -14.55 -2.52
N HIS A 147 -2.84 -13.87 -3.24
CA HIS A 147 -2.20 -14.43 -4.44
C HIS A 147 -1.20 -15.52 -4.09
N GLU A 148 -0.43 -15.28 -3.01
CA GLU A 148 0.59 -16.22 -2.50
C GLU A 148 0.58 -16.18 -0.98
N LEU A 149 0.65 -17.33 -0.35
CA LEU A 149 0.76 -17.50 1.10
C LEU A 149 1.74 -18.64 1.37
N GLU A 150 2.95 -18.32 1.79
CA GLU A 150 4.04 -19.24 1.99
C GLU A 150 4.46 -19.26 3.46
N LEU A 151 4.67 -20.47 3.99
CA LEU A 151 5.23 -20.69 5.32
C LEU A 151 6.75 -20.66 5.24
N LEU A 152 7.35 -19.69 5.92
CA LEU A 152 8.80 -19.56 6.07
C LEU A 152 9.30 -20.27 7.33
N GLU A 153 10.62 -20.26 7.54
CA GLU A 153 11.19 -20.74 8.79
C GLU A 153 10.77 -19.86 9.97
N PRO A 154 10.45 -20.47 11.13
CA PRO A 154 10.09 -19.73 12.33
C PRO A 154 11.23 -18.81 12.80
N GLU A 155 10.86 -17.69 13.43
CA GLU A 155 11.81 -16.76 14.04
C GLU A 155 11.25 -16.30 15.39
N ASP A 156 12.09 -16.24 16.43
CA ASP A 156 11.72 -15.81 17.80
C ASP A 156 10.52 -16.58 18.41
N GLY A 157 10.32 -17.84 18.00
CA GLY A 157 9.22 -18.68 18.46
C GLY A 157 7.89 -18.47 17.73
N ASP A 158 7.83 -17.55 16.78
CA ASP A 158 6.65 -17.31 15.95
C ASP A 158 6.82 -17.93 14.56
N TRP A 159 5.71 -18.36 13.96
CA TRP A 159 5.69 -18.74 12.56
C TRP A 159 5.84 -17.51 11.67
N ARG A 160 6.51 -17.66 10.53
CA ARG A 160 6.68 -16.58 9.56
C ARG A 160 5.94 -16.89 8.27
N LEU A 161 5.21 -15.91 7.77
CA LEU A 161 4.42 -16.02 6.53
C LEU A 161 4.88 -14.97 5.53
N ARG A 162 5.16 -15.39 4.29
CA ARG A 162 5.22 -14.47 3.15
C ARG A 162 3.84 -14.41 2.52
N ILE A 163 3.31 -13.21 2.34
CA ILE A 163 1.93 -12.97 1.94
C ILE A 163 1.94 -11.96 0.80
N ARG A 164 1.51 -12.37 -0.40
CA ARG A 164 1.21 -11.46 -1.50
C ARG A 164 -0.29 -11.37 -1.67
N CYS A 165 -0.84 -10.15 -1.65
CA CYS A 165 -2.29 -9.97 -1.58
C CYS A 165 -2.76 -8.70 -2.29
N SER A 166 -4.05 -8.70 -2.62
CA SER A 166 -4.75 -7.55 -3.17
C SER A 166 -4.88 -6.40 -2.17
N LYS A 167 -5.25 -5.23 -2.66
CA LYS A 167 -5.61 -4.09 -1.80
C LYS A 167 -6.73 -4.46 -0.82
N GLY A 168 -6.72 -3.81 0.34
CA GLY A 168 -7.78 -3.96 1.35
C GLY A 168 -7.61 -5.16 2.27
N THR A 169 -6.63 -6.02 2.04
CA THR A 169 -6.29 -7.15 2.92
C THR A 169 -5.71 -6.64 4.24
N TYR A 170 -6.21 -7.17 5.36
CA TYR A 170 -5.69 -6.96 6.71
C TYR A 170 -4.92 -8.20 7.14
N VAL A 171 -3.58 -8.09 7.22
CA VAL A 171 -2.72 -9.20 7.65
C VAL A 171 -3.02 -9.62 9.08
N ARG A 172 -3.40 -8.68 9.96
CA ARG A 172 -3.85 -8.97 11.33
C ARG A 172 -5.06 -9.91 11.35
N ALA A 173 -6.07 -9.62 10.55
CA ALA A 173 -7.25 -10.47 10.44
C ALA A 173 -6.90 -11.84 9.86
N LEU A 174 -6.02 -11.91 8.85
CA LEU A 174 -5.54 -13.18 8.30
C LEU A 174 -4.86 -14.04 9.36
N CYS A 175 -3.94 -13.47 10.16
CA CYS A 175 -3.28 -14.18 11.26
C CYS A 175 -4.29 -14.67 12.31
N HIS A 176 -5.26 -13.83 12.65
CA HIS A 176 -6.33 -14.18 13.57
C HIS A 176 -7.17 -15.36 13.03
N ASP A 177 -7.63 -15.26 11.79
CA ASP A 177 -8.50 -16.27 11.16
C ASP A 177 -7.79 -17.62 11.01
N ILE A 178 -6.49 -17.62 10.65
CA ILE A 178 -5.64 -18.82 10.63
C ILE A 178 -5.60 -19.45 12.02
N GLY A 179 -5.35 -18.68 13.08
CA GLY A 179 -5.33 -19.18 14.45
C GLY A 179 -6.67 -19.75 14.92
N GLN A 180 -7.79 -19.13 14.51
CA GLN A 180 -9.12 -19.65 14.78
C GLN A 180 -9.38 -20.97 14.04
N ALA A 181 -8.96 -21.07 12.77
CA ALA A 181 -9.10 -22.30 11.98
C ALA A 181 -8.29 -23.48 12.56
N LEU A 182 -7.17 -23.18 13.23
CA LEU A 182 -6.35 -24.15 13.95
C LEU A 182 -6.91 -24.51 15.35
N GLY A 183 -7.92 -23.77 15.84
CA GLY A 183 -8.57 -23.97 17.13
C GLY A 183 -7.80 -23.43 18.35
N CYS A 184 -6.53 -23.03 18.20
CA CYS A 184 -5.72 -22.48 19.28
C CYS A 184 -5.78 -20.97 19.42
N GLY A 185 -6.34 -20.24 18.42
CA GLY A 185 -6.25 -18.80 18.34
C GLY A 185 -4.89 -18.33 17.79
N GLY A 186 -4.84 -17.07 17.37
CA GLY A 186 -3.62 -16.48 16.83
C GLY A 186 -3.73 -14.97 16.66
N CYS A 187 -2.58 -14.30 16.58
CA CYS A 187 -2.49 -12.90 16.26
C CYS A 187 -1.18 -12.60 15.50
N MET A 188 -1.11 -11.43 14.89
CA MET A 188 0.10 -10.96 14.21
C MET A 188 1.11 -10.44 15.23
N SER A 189 2.35 -10.95 15.19
CA SER A 189 3.43 -10.51 16.11
C SER A 189 4.42 -9.54 15.47
N ALA A 190 4.57 -9.61 14.16
CA ALA A 190 5.45 -8.72 13.40
C ALA A 190 4.87 -8.50 11.99
N LEU A 191 5.19 -7.35 11.37
CA LEU A 191 4.81 -7.08 9.99
C LEU A 191 5.89 -6.24 9.31
N ARG A 192 6.43 -6.76 8.20
CA ARG A 192 7.30 -6.00 7.31
C ARG A 192 6.71 -6.02 5.90
N ARG A 193 6.37 -4.86 5.36
CA ARG A 193 5.93 -4.76 3.96
C ARG A 193 7.14 -4.73 3.04
N THR A 194 7.28 -5.74 2.20
CA THR A 194 8.42 -5.91 1.27
C THR A 194 8.15 -5.31 -0.10
N MET A 195 6.85 -5.19 -0.47
CA MET A 195 6.44 -4.56 -1.74
C MET A 195 5.10 -3.84 -1.60
N ALA A 196 4.97 -2.69 -2.27
CA ALA A 196 3.73 -1.95 -2.44
C ALA A 196 3.73 -1.18 -3.77
N ALA A 197 2.67 -1.35 -4.57
CA ALA A 197 2.48 -0.65 -5.85
C ALA A 197 3.67 -0.85 -6.82
N GLY A 198 4.31 -2.02 -6.80
CA GLY A 198 5.47 -2.34 -7.62
C GLY A 198 6.82 -1.82 -7.12
N PHE A 199 6.84 -1.05 -6.03
CA PHE A 199 8.08 -0.63 -5.35
C PHE A 199 8.47 -1.66 -4.28
N THR A 200 9.76 -1.87 -4.12
CA THR A 200 10.33 -2.88 -3.22
C THR A 200 11.25 -2.26 -2.16
N LEU A 201 11.72 -3.09 -1.20
CA LEU A 201 12.71 -2.66 -0.20
C LEU A 201 14.03 -2.18 -0.83
N ALA A 202 14.42 -2.70 -2.00
CA ALA A 202 15.65 -2.27 -2.68
C ALA A 202 15.62 -0.79 -3.09
N GLU A 203 14.43 -0.24 -3.32
CA GLU A 203 14.23 1.17 -3.69
C GLU A 203 14.01 2.07 -2.47
N SER A 204 13.86 1.47 -1.28
CA SER A 204 13.53 2.23 -0.07
C SER A 204 14.74 2.99 0.50
N ARG A 205 14.44 4.06 1.21
CA ARG A 205 15.41 4.92 1.91
C ARG A 205 14.98 5.11 3.36
N SER A 206 15.93 5.30 4.23
CA SER A 206 15.65 5.68 5.62
C SER A 206 15.25 7.17 5.70
N ILE A 207 14.71 7.57 6.84
CA ILE A 207 14.43 9.00 7.11
C ILE A 207 15.74 9.80 7.17
N GLU A 208 16.79 9.19 7.68
CA GLU A 208 18.15 9.76 7.79
C GLU A 208 18.74 10.03 6.40
N ASP A 209 18.57 9.09 5.45
CA ASP A 209 18.99 9.30 4.06
C ASP A 209 18.30 10.52 3.44
N VAL A 210 16.99 10.65 3.67
CA VAL A 210 16.23 11.79 3.16
C VAL A 210 16.68 13.08 3.83
N GLN A 211 17.03 13.04 5.12
CA GLN A 211 17.55 14.21 5.82
C GLN A 211 18.91 14.67 5.26
N ALA A 212 19.75 13.71 4.84
CA ALA A 212 21.07 13.99 4.27
C ALA A 212 21.03 14.46 2.82
N GLN A 213 20.15 13.88 1.99
CA GLN A 213 20.16 14.04 0.54
C GLN A 213 18.96 14.85 -0.01
N GLY A 214 17.90 14.99 0.76
CA GLY A 214 16.73 15.82 0.41
C GLY A 214 16.05 15.40 -0.89
N GLU A 215 15.78 16.39 -1.74
CA GLU A 215 15.04 16.23 -3.01
C GLU A 215 15.76 15.31 -4.02
N ALA A 216 17.08 15.09 -3.90
CA ALA A 216 17.83 14.22 -4.80
C ALA A 216 17.36 12.75 -4.78
N LEU A 217 16.68 12.33 -3.71
CA LEU A 217 16.11 10.99 -3.58
C LEU A 217 14.71 10.83 -4.18
N LEU A 218 14.12 11.91 -4.68
CA LEU A 218 12.79 11.84 -5.31
C LEU A 218 12.89 11.22 -6.69
N SER A 219 12.15 10.16 -6.92
CA SER A 219 11.91 9.59 -8.24
C SER A 219 10.81 10.36 -8.97
N PRO A 220 10.86 10.46 -10.31
CA PRO A 220 9.81 11.09 -11.09
C PRO A 220 8.43 10.42 -10.87
N THR A 221 7.35 11.18 -10.96
CA THR A 221 5.97 10.69 -10.74
C THR A 221 5.59 9.55 -11.70
N ASP A 222 6.09 9.58 -12.92
CA ASP A 222 5.84 8.54 -13.94
C ASP A 222 6.49 7.18 -13.62
N SER A 223 7.39 7.13 -12.63
CA SER A 223 7.95 5.87 -12.14
C SER A 223 6.88 4.91 -11.58
N LEU A 224 5.74 5.43 -11.11
CA LEU A 224 4.57 4.63 -10.72
C LEU A 224 3.88 3.94 -11.91
N PHE A 225 4.06 4.48 -13.12
CA PHE A 225 3.32 4.07 -14.32
C PHE A 225 4.20 3.37 -15.34
N ARG A 226 5.36 2.81 -14.93
CA ARG A 226 6.36 2.17 -15.81
C ARG A 226 5.78 1.09 -16.72
N GLN A 227 4.71 0.43 -16.28
CA GLN A 227 4.03 -0.63 -17.04
C GLN A 227 3.28 -0.10 -18.28
N TYR A 228 2.99 1.20 -18.35
CA TYR A 228 2.29 1.80 -19.48
C TYR A 228 3.29 2.37 -20.50
N PRO A 229 3.02 2.23 -21.82
CA PRO A 229 3.86 2.80 -22.85
C PRO A 229 3.90 4.33 -22.77
N ALA A 230 4.98 4.91 -23.33
CA ALA A 230 5.15 6.35 -23.45
C ALA A 230 4.56 6.86 -24.77
N TYR A 231 3.95 8.05 -24.72
CA TYR A 231 3.56 8.84 -25.89
C TYR A 231 4.18 10.24 -25.77
N HIS A 232 4.93 10.64 -26.80
CA HIS A 232 5.60 11.94 -26.83
C HIS A 232 4.87 12.87 -27.79
N ILE A 233 4.44 14.02 -27.29
CA ILE A 233 3.82 15.08 -28.08
C ILE A 233 4.91 15.76 -28.92
N ALA A 234 4.75 15.76 -30.24
CA ALA A 234 5.74 16.33 -31.14
C ALA A 234 5.63 17.85 -31.33
N GLY A 235 4.44 18.43 -31.20
CA GLY A 235 4.17 19.82 -31.59
C GLY A 235 3.58 20.69 -30.48
N GLU A 236 3.94 21.97 -30.51
CA GLU A 236 3.47 22.99 -29.56
C GLU A 236 1.94 23.15 -29.51
N ARG A 237 1.25 22.94 -30.63
CA ARG A 237 -0.21 23.00 -30.69
C ARG A 237 -0.85 21.92 -29.81
N ASP A 238 -0.40 20.67 -29.94
CA ASP A 238 -0.95 19.54 -29.21
C ASP A 238 -0.48 19.58 -27.76
N HIS A 239 0.73 20.08 -27.49
CA HIS A 239 1.20 20.35 -26.13
C HIS A 239 0.24 21.33 -25.41
N ARG A 240 -0.08 22.48 -26.00
CA ARG A 240 -1.04 23.43 -25.43
C ARG A 240 -2.42 22.82 -25.25
N ARG A 241 -2.89 22.02 -26.22
CA ARG A 241 -4.16 21.29 -26.08
C ARG A 241 -4.15 20.35 -24.87
N CYS A 242 -3.08 19.58 -24.70
CA CYS A 242 -2.89 18.67 -23.55
C CYS A 242 -2.92 19.46 -22.22
N LEU A 243 -2.20 20.57 -22.13
CA LEU A 243 -2.17 21.41 -20.93
C LEU A 243 -3.55 22.02 -20.58
N CYS A 244 -4.40 22.22 -21.59
CA CYS A 244 -5.80 22.66 -21.41
C CYS A 244 -6.76 21.48 -21.12
N GLY A 245 -6.27 20.23 -21.03
CA GLY A 245 -7.10 19.05 -20.81
C GLY A 245 -7.90 18.58 -22.02
N ASN A 246 -7.60 19.09 -23.22
CA ASN A 246 -8.27 18.68 -24.45
C ASN A 246 -7.73 17.33 -24.95
N PRO A 247 -8.57 16.48 -25.54
CA PRO A 247 -8.16 15.26 -26.18
C PRO A 247 -7.19 15.49 -27.34
N LEU A 248 -6.25 14.55 -27.55
CA LEU A 248 -5.28 14.58 -28.64
C LEU A 248 -5.60 13.49 -29.65
N ALA A 249 -5.61 13.82 -30.93
CA ALA A 249 -5.63 12.82 -32.00
C ALA A 249 -4.27 12.09 -32.01
N ALA A 250 -4.30 10.76 -31.99
CA ALA A 250 -3.11 9.93 -32.03
C ALA A 250 -3.42 8.64 -32.78
N GLU A 251 -2.69 8.39 -33.87
CA GLU A 251 -2.90 7.22 -34.70
C GLU A 251 -1.85 6.13 -34.39
N GLY A 252 -2.15 4.88 -34.72
CA GLY A 252 -1.22 3.75 -34.63
C GLY A 252 -0.97 3.22 -33.20
N LEU A 253 -1.73 3.67 -32.21
CA LEU A 253 -1.65 3.17 -30.84
C LEU A 253 -2.63 2.02 -30.60
N GLN A 254 -2.40 1.24 -29.57
CA GLN A 254 -3.31 0.19 -29.08
C GLN A 254 -4.21 0.73 -27.97
N PRO A 255 -5.45 0.22 -27.82
CA PRO A 255 -6.31 0.59 -26.69
C PRO A 255 -5.62 0.38 -25.33
N GLY A 256 -5.62 1.41 -24.48
CA GLY A 256 -4.98 1.32 -23.16
C GLY A 256 -4.52 2.65 -22.60
N LEU A 257 -3.78 2.57 -21.50
CA LEU A 257 -3.21 3.72 -20.82
C LEU A 257 -1.82 4.04 -21.35
N TYR A 258 -1.52 5.33 -21.42
CA TYR A 258 -0.25 5.87 -21.90
C TYR A 258 0.27 6.95 -20.97
N ARG A 259 1.59 6.96 -20.74
CA ARG A 259 2.29 8.08 -20.13
C ARG A 259 2.54 9.14 -21.22
N VAL A 260 1.98 10.32 -21.07
CA VAL A 260 2.09 11.39 -22.06
C VAL A 260 3.16 12.40 -21.62
N TYR A 261 4.08 12.69 -22.54
CA TYR A 261 5.20 13.61 -22.32
C TYR A 261 5.13 14.79 -23.28
N GLY A 262 5.54 15.96 -22.77
CA GLY A 262 5.70 17.17 -23.59
C GLY A 262 6.92 17.11 -24.52
N PRO A 263 7.05 18.12 -25.41
CA PRO A 263 8.22 18.23 -26.29
C PRO A 263 9.55 18.39 -25.55
N ASP A 264 9.49 18.91 -24.32
CA ASP A 264 10.62 19.07 -23.40
C ASP A 264 10.95 17.80 -22.61
N GLY A 265 10.22 16.70 -22.84
CA GLY A 265 10.35 15.43 -22.12
C GLY A 265 9.69 15.40 -20.74
N ALA A 266 9.00 16.46 -20.32
CA ALA A 266 8.28 16.48 -19.06
C ALA A 266 7.07 15.55 -19.08
N PHE A 267 6.88 14.76 -18.01
CA PHE A 267 5.68 13.96 -17.83
C PHE A 267 4.48 14.84 -17.54
N LEU A 268 3.45 14.77 -18.39
CA LEU A 268 2.28 15.64 -18.32
C LEU A 268 1.08 14.95 -17.66
N CYS A 269 0.73 13.77 -18.15
CA CYS A 269 -0.48 13.09 -17.71
C CYS A 269 -0.46 11.60 -18.00
N LEU A 270 -1.34 10.88 -17.31
CA LEU A 270 -1.79 9.56 -17.71
C LEU A 270 -3.03 9.74 -18.59
N SER A 271 -3.01 9.19 -19.79
CA SER A 271 -4.11 9.30 -20.75
C SER A 271 -4.55 7.92 -21.22
N ARG A 272 -5.83 7.78 -21.52
CA ARG A 272 -6.40 6.60 -22.18
C ARG A 272 -6.52 6.86 -23.66
N TRP A 273 -5.99 5.91 -24.45
CA TRP A 273 -6.22 5.88 -25.89
C TRP A 273 -7.38 4.97 -26.23
N GLU A 274 -8.32 5.51 -26.98
CA GLU A 274 -9.47 4.79 -27.53
C GLU A 274 -9.93 5.46 -28.81
N ALA A 275 -10.23 4.67 -29.85
CA ALA A 275 -10.79 5.13 -31.12
C ALA A 275 -10.05 6.31 -31.78
N GLY A 276 -8.71 6.29 -31.76
CA GLY A 276 -7.90 7.34 -32.40
C GLY A 276 -7.60 8.56 -31.54
N VAL A 277 -8.02 8.56 -30.27
CA VAL A 277 -7.94 9.73 -29.40
C VAL A 277 -7.30 9.36 -28.05
N LEU A 278 -6.36 10.19 -27.59
CA LEU A 278 -5.82 10.19 -26.23
C LEU A 278 -6.61 11.18 -25.36
N THR A 279 -7.31 10.66 -24.33
CA THR A 279 -8.04 11.48 -23.36
C THR A 279 -7.34 11.42 -22.02
N SER A 280 -7.04 12.58 -21.42
CA SER A 280 -6.36 12.65 -20.12
C SER A 280 -7.26 12.10 -19.01
N GLU A 281 -6.77 11.09 -18.28
CA GLU A 281 -7.40 10.59 -17.06
C GLU A 281 -6.89 11.32 -15.82
N LYS A 282 -5.60 11.70 -15.81
CA LYS A 282 -5.00 12.39 -14.67
C LYS A 282 -3.82 13.27 -15.09
N ASN A 283 -3.90 14.53 -14.74
CA ASN A 283 -2.84 15.53 -15.00
C ASN A 283 -1.89 15.64 -13.80
N PHE A 284 -0.60 15.79 -14.09
CA PHE A 284 0.47 15.96 -13.10
C PHE A 284 1.23 17.28 -13.25
N PHE A 285 0.93 18.07 -14.27
CA PHE A 285 1.46 19.41 -14.50
C PHE A 285 0.60 20.48 -13.82
N GLY A 286 1.18 21.66 -13.61
CA GLY A 286 0.52 22.85 -13.09
C GLY A 286 0.18 22.78 -11.60
N ALA A 287 0.35 23.85 -10.90
CA ALA A 287 -0.19 24.15 -9.57
C ALA A 287 -0.57 25.61 -9.51
#